data_4d7b1b901cd185e6a4f5534b9eb1cb32
#
_entry.id   4d7b1b901cd185e6a4f5534b9eb1cb32
#
_cell.length_a   1.000
_cell.length_b   1.000
_cell.length_c   1.000
_cell.angle_alpha   90.00
_cell.angle_beta   90.00
_cell.angle_gamma   90.00
#
_symmetry.space_group_name_H-M   'P 1'
#
loop_
_entity.id
_entity.type
_entity.pdbx_description
1 polymer ?
#
loop_
_entity_poly.entity_id
_entity_poly.type
_entity_poly.pdbx_seq_one_letter_code
_entity_poly.pdbx_strand_id
1 'polypeptide(L)'
;VYGYDATLLAADIGLLVLLNKFLCQRTRLLLAVYWLSPIVILASYGLGFNDLIPVFLLVLSLYCVRQVKLFYAGLFCAAAISAKFSMIIALPFFGIYLIQNRSLSQRKWPFLNGLLIGIFVFGVPFLFSSAGVHMLSSNAEMTKVYQFAISLGEGKSIFVLPLFYLLMLYAGWRVRRMNFDLFQSILGVSFLLVLLLTPASPGWFVWVLPLFVAYQASGNVVA
;
A
#
# COMPACT_ATOMS: atom_id res chain seq x y z
N VAL A 1 -13.64 -12.57 19.57
CA VAL A 1 -12.53 -11.73 20.01
C VAL A 1 -11.19 -12.42 19.68
N TYR A 2 -10.88 -13.58 20.24
CA TYR A 2 -9.57 -14.26 20.05
C TYR A 2 -9.19 -14.58 18.60
N GLY A 3 -10.16 -14.89 17.71
CA GLY A 3 -9.87 -15.19 16.31
C GLY A 3 -9.39 -13.96 15.53
N TYR A 4 -9.94 -12.79 15.82
CA TYR A 4 -9.56 -11.53 15.20
C TYR A 4 -8.13 -11.13 15.59
N ASP A 5 -7.83 -11.17 16.89
CA ASP A 5 -6.51 -10.84 17.42
C ASP A 5 -5.43 -11.77 16.85
N ALA A 6 -5.75 -13.06 16.69
CA ALA A 6 -4.85 -14.04 16.07
C ALA A 6 -4.56 -13.73 14.60
N THR A 7 -5.56 -13.25 13.84
CA THR A 7 -5.33 -12.86 12.43
C THR A 7 -4.47 -11.61 12.31
N LEU A 8 -4.66 -10.62 13.20
CA LEU A 8 -3.80 -9.43 13.26
C LEU A 8 -2.36 -9.81 13.61
N LEU A 9 -2.17 -10.65 14.62
CA LEU A 9 -0.85 -11.11 15.01
C LEU A 9 -0.16 -11.91 13.90
N ALA A 10 -0.89 -12.76 13.19
CA ALA A 10 -0.35 -13.49 12.04
C ALA A 10 0.10 -12.55 10.91
N ALA A 11 -0.67 -11.51 10.61
CA ALA A 11 -0.31 -10.50 9.61
C ALA A 11 0.93 -9.70 10.04
N ASP A 12 1.02 -9.35 11.33
CA ASP A 12 2.12 -8.60 11.92
C ASP A 12 3.43 -9.41 11.92
N ILE A 13 3.39 -10.67 12.34
CA ILE A 13 4.54 -11.60 12.23
C ILE A 13 4.92 -11.77 10.74
N GLY A 14 3.94 -11.91 9.86
CA GLY A 14 4.18 -12.00 8.42
C GLY A 14 4.91 -10.77 7.87
N LEU A 15 4.50 -9.55 8.27
CA LEU A 15 5.18 -8.30 7.93
C LEU A 15 6.61 -8.27 8.46
N LEU A 16 6.82 -8.65 9.73
CA LEU A 16 8.16 -8.71 10.32
C LEU A 16 9.09 -9.64 9.54
N VAL A 17 8.60 -10.83 9.18
CA VAL A 17 9.36 -11.81 8.37
C VAL A 17 9.67 -11.27 6.98
N LEU A 18 8.70 -10.62 6.31
CA LEU A 18 8.91 -10.03 5.00
C LEU A 18 9.92 -8.88 5.05
N LEU A 19 9.77 -7.97 6.01
CA LEU A 19 10.69 -6.85 6.19
C LEU A 19 12.10 -7.35 6.50
N ASN A 20 12.26 -8.40 7.30
CA ASN A 20 13.57 -8.99 7.55
C ASN A 20 14.22 -9.56 6.26
N LYS A 21 13.42 -10.12 5.34
CA LYS A 21 13.91 -10.54 4.02
C LYS A 21 14.27 -9.36 3.10
N PHE A 22 13.58 -8.23 3.22
CA PHE A 22 13.94 -7.02 2.49
C PHE A 22 15.24 -6.41 2.98
N LEU A 23 15.50 -6.46 4.28
CA LEU A 23 16.55 -5.70 4.97
C LEU A 23 17.86 -6.47 5.21
N CYS A 24 18.02 -7.62 4.54
CA CYS A 24 19.24 -8.44 4.65
C CYS A 24 19.67 -8.67 6.12
N GLN A 25 18.74 -9.15 6.95
CA GLN A 25 19.00 -9.58 8.34
C GLN A 25 19.30 -8.46 9.38
N ARG A 26 18.82 -7.25 9.18
CA ARG A 26 18.89 -6.19 10.22
C ARG A 26 17.79 -6.34 11.27
N THR A 27 17.65 -7.53 11.84
CA THR A 27 16.55 -7.91 12.76
C THR A 27 16.43 -6.98 13.97
N ARG A 28 17.54 -6.52 14.55
CA ARG A 28 17.52 -5.59 15.71
C ARG A 28 16.87 -4.25 15.35
N LEU A 29 17.20 -3.71 14.19
CA LEU A 29 16.60 -2.46 13.69
C LEU A 29 15.10 -2.64 13.43
N LEU A 30 14.70 -3.76 12.83
CA LEU A 30 13.30 -4.08 12.59
C LEU A 30 12.49 -4.20 13.88
N LEU A 31 13.04 -4.89 14.87
CA LEU A 31 12.38 -5.01 16.18
C LEU A 31 12.21 -3.64 16.84
N ALA A 32 13.24 -2.78 16.78
CA ALA A 32 13.18 -1.46 17.40
C ALA A 32 12.23 -0.50 16.66
N VAL A 33 12.27 -0.46 15.32
CA VAL A 33 11.58 0.58 14.54
C VAL A 33 10.18 0.14 14.09
N TYR A 34 9.99 -1.15 13.82
CA TYR A 34 8.70 -1.68 13.37
C TYR A 34 7.92 -2.37 14.50
N TRP A 35 8.46 -3.46 15.08
CA TRP A 35 7.74 -4.30 16.03
C TRP A 35 7.38 -3.58 17.33
N LEU A 36 8.33 -2.81 17.88
CA LEU A 36 8.11 -1.99 19.08
C LEU A 36 7.57 -0.61 18.76
N SER A 37 7.10 -0.36 17.52
CA SER A 37 6.51 0.92 17.15
C SER A 37 5.25 1.19 17.97
N PRO A 38 5.20 2.29 18.74
CA PRO A 38 4.00 2.68 19.47
C PRO A 38 2.78 2.83 18.55
N ILE A 39 2.99 3.21 17.29
CA ILE A 39 1.95 3.37 16.26
C ILE A 39 1.30 2.02 15.94
N VAL A 40 2.09 0.97 15.68
CA VAL A 40 1.58 -0.37 15.39
C VAL A 40 0.83 -0.93 16.60
N ILE A 41 1.46 -0.82 17.79
CA ILE A 41 0.87 -1.33 19.03
C ILE A 41 -0.46 -0.62 19.31
N LEU A 42 -0.47 0.71 19.31
CA LEU A 42 -1.66 1.47 19.64
C LEU A 42 -2.76 1.28 18.58
N ALA A 43 -2.44 1.42 17.28
CA ALA A 43 -3.44 1.34 16.23
C ALA A 43 -4.03 -0.05 16.09
N SER A 44 -3.20 -1.10 16.09
CA SER A 44 -3.68 -2.45 15.80
C SER A 44 -4.19 -3.18 17.05
N TYR A 45 -3.43 -3.12 18.15
CA TYR A 45 -3.78 -3.88 19.36
C TYR A 45 -4.53 -3.03 20.40
N GLY A 46 -4.27 -1.72 20.48
CA GLY A 46 -4.98 -0.83 21.38
C GLY A 46 -6.34 -0.40 20.87
N LEU A 47 -6.44 -0.02 19.59
CA LEU A 47 -7.65 0.51 18.97
C LEU A 47 -8.37 -0.50 18.05
N GLY A 48 -7.77 -1.66 17.77
CA GLY A 48 -8.36 -2.74 16.99
C GLY A 48 -8.52 -2.46 15.50
N PHE A 49 -7.67 -1.60 14.89
CA PHE A 49 -7.70 -1.37 13.44
C PHE A 49 -7.10 -2.56 12.68
N ASN A 50 -7.77 -2.97 11.59
CA ASN A 50 -7.39 -4.11 10.76
C ASN A 50 -6.36 -3.78 9.66
N ASP A 51 -5.74 -2.63 9.70
CA ASP A 51 -4.85 -2.11 8.66
C ASP A 51 -3.59 -2.96 8.43
N LEU A 52 -3.19 -3.79 9.39
CA LEU A 52 -2.07 -4.74 9.25
C LEU A 52 -2.28 -5.76 8.13
N ILE A 53 -3.52 -6.26 7.94
CA ILE A 53 -3.83 -7.29 6.95
C ILE A 53 -3.61 -6.76 5.51
N PRO A 54 -4.26 -5.66 5.06
CA PRO A 54 -4.04 -5.14 3.73
C PRO A 54 -2.60 -4.69 3.49
N VAL A 55 -1.93 -4.16 4.51
CA VAL A 55 -0.52 -3.76 4.41
C VAL A 55 0.40 -4.98 4.26
N PHE A 56 0.17 -6.05 5.01
CA PHE A 56 0.90 -7.31 4.85
C PHE A 56 0.77 -7.84 3.41
N LEU A 57 -0.44 -7.86 2.85
CA LEU A 57 -0.70 -8.30 1.48
C LEU A 57 -0.02 -7.39 0.44
N LEU A 58 -0.02 -6.08 0.66
CA LEU A 58 0.66 -5.12 -0.21
C LEU A 58 2.19 -5.33 -0.18
N VAL A 59 2.78 -5.48 1.00
CA VAL A 59 4.22 -5.72 1.16
C VAL A 59 4.61 -7.09 0.59
N LEU A 60 3.74 -8.09 0.72
CA LEU A 60 3.92 -9.40 0.07
C LEU A 60 3.89 -9.29 -1.46
N SER A 61 2.99 -8.45 -2.01
CA SER A 61 2.98 -8.12 -3.44
C SER A 61 4.30 -7.48 -3.89
N LEU A 62 4.80 -6.50 -3.14
CA LEU A 62 6.11 -5.87 -3.40
C LEU A 62 7.26 -6.89 -3.34
N TYR A 63 7.24 -7.78 -2.36
CA TYR A 63 8.24 -8.85 -2.27
C TYR A 63 8.20 -9.77 -3.49
N CYS A 64 7.00 -10.14 -3.95
CA CYS A 64 6.84 -10.95 -5.16
C CYS A 64 7.35 -10.22 -6.41
N VAL A 65 7.15 -8.90 -6.53
CA VAL A 65 7.73 -8.09 -7.61
C VAL A 65 9.26 -8.14 -7.58
N ARG A 66 9.85 -7.95 -6.39
CA ARG A 66 11.32 -8.02 -6.22
C ARG A 66 11.88 -9.39 -6.61
N GLN A 67 11.14 -10.47 -6.36
CA GLN A 67 11.51 -11.84 -6.74
C GLN A 67 11.12 -12.20 -8.19
N VAL A 68 10.61 -11.24 -8.96
CA VAL A 68 10.13 -11.44 -10.36
C VAL A 68 8.98 -12.45 -10.45
N LYS A 69 8.26 -12.72 -9.36
CA LYS A 69 7.07 -13.58 -9.30
C LYS A 69 5.82 -12.77 -9.60
N LEU A 70 5.73 -12.24 -10.82
CA LEU A 70 4.75 -11.20 -11.17
C LEU A 70 3.29 -11.65 -11.06
N PHE A 71 2.98 -12.92 -11.35
CA PHE A 71 1.62 -13.46 -11.17
C PHE A 71 1.15 -13.34 -9.72
N TYR A 72 1.97 -13.80 -8.79
CA TYR A 72 1.67 -13.71 -7.35
C TYR A 72 1.64 -12.26 -6.87
N ALA A 73 2.47 -11.40 -7.45
CA ALA A 73 2.44 -9.97 -7.13
C ALA A 73 1.09 -9.34 -7.48
N GLY A 74 0.55 -9.62 -8.67
CA GLY A 74 -0.79 -9.18 -9.07
C GLY A 74 -1.88 -9.76 -8.17
N LEU A 75 -1.81 -11.05 -7.85
CA LEU A 75 -2.76 -11.73 -6.99
C LEU A 75 -2.81 -11.10 -5.58
N PHE A 76 -1.66 -10.86 -4.94
CA PHE A 76 -1.59 -10.25 -3.62
C PHE A 76 -1.92 -8.76 -3.65
N CYS A 77 -1.66 -8.04 -4.74
CA CYS A 77 -2.11 -6.68 -4.93
C CYS A 77 -3.65 -6.60 -4.94
N ALA A 78 -4.32 -7.50 -5.68
CA ALA A 78 -5.78 -7.60 -5.68
C ALA A 78 -6.33 -7.98 -4.29
N ALA A 79 -5.69 -8.92 -3.60
CA ALA A 79 -6.06 -9.30 -2.23
C ALA A 79 -5.94 -8.11 -1.25
N ALA A 80 -4.88 -7.29 -1.36
CA ALA A 80 -4.72 -6.08 -0.56
C ALA A 80 -5.85 -5.07 -0.81
N ILE A 81 -6.20 -4.84 -2.09
CA ILE A 81 -7.30 -3.94 -2.48
C ILE A 81 -8.65 -4.46 -1.98
N SER A 82 -8.87 -5.77 -2.06
CA SER A 82 -10.11 -6.40 -1.56
C SER A 82 -10.20 -6.37 -0.04
N ALA A 83 -9.08 -6.48 0.67
CA ALA A 83 -9.04 -6.35 2.13
C ALA A 83 -9.29 -4.90 2.59
N LYS A 84 -8.81 -3.92 1.83
CA LYS A 84 -9.07 -2.48 2.06
C LYS A 84 -8.96 -1.72 0.74
N PHE A 85 -10.08 -1.15 0.30
CA PHE A 85 -10.18 -0.49 -1.01
C PHE A 85 -9.15 0.64 -1.20
N SER A 86 -8.76 1.33 -0.12
CA SER A 86 -7.75 2.39 -0.17
C SER A 86 -6.39 1.91 -0.71
N MET A 87 -6.09 0.60 -0.68
CA MET A 87 -4.86 0.05 -1.26
C MET A 87 -4.81 0.18 -2.80
N ILE A 88 -5.92 0.51 -3.45
CA ILE A 88 -5.98 0.80 -4.89
C ILE A 88 -5.03 1.94 -5.30
N ILE A 89 -4.69 2.83 -4.37
CA ILE A 89 -3.70 3.91 -4.55
C ILE A 89 -2.35 3.36 -5.02
N ALA A 90 -1.98 2.14 -4.64
CA ALA A 90 -0.73 1.52 -5.05
C ALA A 90 -0.73 1.07 -6.53
N LEU A 91 -1.89 0.74 -7.08
CA LEU A 91 -2.00 0.06 -8.39
C LEU A 91 -1.38 0.85 -9.56
N PRO A 92 -1.59 2.18 -9.74
CA PRO A 92 -0.96 2.94 -10.81
C PRO A 92 0.56 2.94 -10.72
N PHE A 93 1.14 2.94 -9.50
CA PHE A 93 2.59 2.89 -9.31
C PHE A 93 3.17 1.52 -9.70
N PHE A 94 2.47 0.41 -9.43
CA PHE A 94 2.85 -0.90 -9.97
C PHE A 94 2.86 -0.88 -11.51
N GLY A 95 1.84 -0.29 -12.13
CA GLY A 95 1.77 -0.12 -13.59
C GLY A 95 2.97 0.66 -14.14
N ILE A 96 3.26 1.83 -13.55
CA ILE A 96 4.40 2.67 -13.93
C ILE A 96 5.71 1.89 -13.78
N TYR A 97 5.91 1.22 -12.64
CA TYR A 97 7.12 0.44 -12.39
C TYR A 97 7.32 -0.68 -13.43
N LEU A 98 6.27 -1.44 -13.72
CA LEU A 98 6.33 -2.54 -14.70
C LEU A 98 6.63 -2.05 -16.13
N ILE A 99 6.19 -0.83 -16.48
CA ILE A 99 6.45 -0.23 -17.80
C ILE A 99 7.86 0.36 -17.86
N GLN A 100 8.29 1.07 -16.81
CA GLN A 100 9.57 1.78 -16.77
C GLN A 100 10.77 0.87 -16.44
N ASN A 101 10.52 -0.29 -15.86
CA ASN A 101 11.57 -1.27 -15.61
C ASN A 101 11.83 -2.13 -16.84
N ARG A 102 13.00 -1.94 -17.48
CA ARG A 102 13.34 -2.61 -18.74
C ARG A 102 13.32 -4.14 -18.67
N SER A 103 13.68 -4.71 -17.54
CA SER A 103 13.71 -6.17 -17.37
C SER A 103 12.31 -6.78 -17.20
N LEU A 104 11.33 -5.97 -16.75
CA LEU A 104 9.97 -6.42 -16.45
C LEU A 104 8.95 -6.01 -17.51
N SER A 105 9.25 -5.00 -18.34
CA SER A 105 8.30 -4.43 -19.31
C SER A 105 7.74 -5.45 -20.31
N GLN A 106 8.54 -6.43 -20.69
CA GLN A 106 8.10 -7.53 -21.56
C GLN A 106 7.32 -8.63 -20.79
N ARG A 107 7.37 -8.65 -19.46
CA ARG A 107 6.76 -9.66 -18.59
C ARG A 107 5.58 -9.13 -17.78
N LYS A 108 4.96 -8.02 -18.18
CA LYS A 108 3.84 -7.40 -17.45
C LYS A 108 2.55 -8.23 -17.42
N TRP A 109 2.33 -9.09 -18.43
CA TRP A 109 1.12 -9.91 -18.56
C TRP A 109 0.87 -10.84 -17.37
N PRO A 110 1.86 -11.58 -16.81
CA PRO A 110 1.64 -12.36 -15.61
C PRO A 110 1.09 -11.54 -14.43
N PHE A 111 1.54 -10.30 -14.24
CA PHE A 111 0.99 -9.43 -13.19
C PHE A 111 -0.48 -9.11 -13.44
N LEU A 112 -0.84 -8.73 -14.67
CA LEU A 112 -2.23 -8.44 -15.03
C LEU A 112 -3.12 -9.67 -14.85
N ASN A 113 -2.67 -10.85 -15.26
CA ASN A 113 -3.42 -12.09 -15.07
C ASN A 113 -3.63 -12.40 -13.58
N GLY A 114 -2.58 -12.26 -12.76
CA GLY A 114 -2.70 -12.44 -11.31
C GLY A 114 -3.65 -11.42 -10.68
N LEU A 115 -3.59 -10.17 -11.11
CA LEU A 115 -4.49 -9.10 -10.66
C LEU A 115 -5.95 -9.40 -11.03
N LEU A 116 -6.22 -9.78 -12.28
CA LEU A 116 -7.59 -10.10 -12.75
C LEU A 116 -8.17 -11.31 -12.01
N ILE A 117 -7.37 -12.37 -11.86
CA ILE A 117 -7.79 -13.56 -11.10
C ILE A 117 -8.04 -13.18 -9.63
N GLY A 118 -7.17 -12.37 -9.04
CA GLY A 118 -7.34 -11.90 -7.67
C GLY A 118 -8.60 -11.04 -7.49
N ILE A 119 -8.87 -10.12 -8.42
CA ILE A 119 -10.12 -9.33 -8.41
C ILE A 119 -11.33 -10.25 -8.53
N PHE A 120 -11.27 -11.26 -9.41
CA PHE A 120 -12.36 -12.21 -9.56
C PHE A 120 -12.59 -13.02 -8.27
N VAL A 121 -11.53 -13.56 -7.69
CA VAL A 121 -11.63 -14.43 -6.49
C VAL A 121 -12.00 -13.65 -5.24
N PHE A 122 -11.38 -12.51 -5.00
CA PHE A 122 -11.55 -11.73 -3.76
C PHE A 122 -12.56 -10.59 -3.89
N GLY A 123 -12.73 -9.99 -5.07
CA GLY A 123 -13.60 -8.84 -5.29
C GLY A 123 -15.03 -9.22 -5.68
N VAL A 124 -15.20 -10.20 -6.55
CA VAL A 124 -16.53 -10.62 -7.03
C VAL A 124 -17.49 -11.01 -5.91
N PRO A 125 -17.08 -11.71 -4.83
CA PRO A 125 -17.97 -12.02 -3.71
C PRO A 125 -18.63 -10.79 -3.07
N PHE A 126 -17.96 -9.62 -3.07
CA PHE A 126 -18.57 -8.37 -2.57
C PHE A 126 -19.74 -7.90 -3.42
N LEU A 127 -19.72 -8.16 -4.73
CA LEU A 127 -20.81 -7.76 -5.64
C LEU A 127 -22.10 -8.57 -5.44
N PHE A 128 -21.99 -9.78 -4.89
CA PHE A 128 -23.15 -10.63 -4.57
C PHE A 128 -23.73 -10.38 -3.16
N SER A 129 -23.11 -9.48 -2.39
CA SER A 129 -23.57 -9.10 -1.06
C SER A 129 -24.10 -7.68 -1.09
N SER A 130 -25.32 -7.46 -0.57
CA SER A 130 -25.89 -6.11 -0.42
C SER A 130 -25.01 -5.22 0.46
N ALA A 131 -24.41 -5.77 1.51
CA ALA A 131 -23.46 -5.08 2.37
C ALA A 131 -22.18 -4.69 1.60
N GLY A 132 -21.66 -5.58 0.74
CA GLY A 132 -20.49 -5.31 -0.09
C GLY A 132 -20.74 -4.21 -1.12
N VAL A 133 -21.88 -4.24 -1.81
CA VAL A 133 -22.29 -3.18 -2.75
C VAL A 133 -22.45 -1.85 -2.02
N HIS A 134 -23.08 -1.84 -0.85
CA HIS A 134 -23.22 -0.64 -0.03
C HIS A 134 -21.85 -0.09 0.41
N MET A 135 -20.93 -0.97 0.83
CA MET A 135 -19.56 -0.57 1.20
C MET A 135 -18.81 0.06 0.03
N LEU A 136 -18.97 -0.43 -1.19
CA LEU A 136 -18.34 0.14 -2.38
C LEU A 136 -18.96 1.48 -2.80
N SER A 137 -20.29 1.64 -2.67
CA SER A 137 -21.00 2.84 -3.11
C SER A 137 -21.01 3.97 -2.09
N SER A 138 -20.89 3.66 -0.80
CA SER A 138 -21.05 4.61 0.32
C SER A 138 -19.82 4.67 1.24
N ASN A 139 -18.62 4.45 0.68
CA ASN A 139 -17.40 4.45 1.46
C ASN A 139 -17.04 5.87 1.91
N ALA A 140 -17.23 6.16 3.20
CA ALA A 140 -16.91 7.44 3.80
C ALA A 140 -15.40 7.81 3.71
N GLU A 141 -14.51 6.84 3.54
CA GLU A 141 -13.08 7.13 3.33
C GLU A 141 -12.82 7.83 2.00
N MET A 142 -13.64 7.56 0.97
CA MET A 142 -13.47 8.22 -0.34
C MET A 142 -13.82 9.71 -0.28
N THR A 143 -14.74 10.13 0.57
CA THR A 143 -15.08 11.55 0.72
C THR A 143 -13.97 12.35 1.39
N LYS A 144 -13.15 11.72 2.23
CA LYS A 144 -12.00 12.35 2.89
C LYS A 144 -10.94 12.85 1.89
N VAL A 145 -10.85 12.21 0.72
CA VAL A 145 -9.90 12.58 -0.35
C VAL A 145 -10.17 14.01 -0.87
N TYR A 146 -11.41 14.48 -0.78
CA TYR A 146 -11.86 15.79 -1.29
C TYR A 146 -12.03 16.84 -0.20
N GLN A 147 -11.74 16.53 1.06
CA GLN A 147 -11.99 17.47 2.17
C GLN A 147 -11.03 18.65 2.17
N PHE A 148 -9.78 18.44 1.78
CA PHE A 148 -8.81 19.52 1.71
C PHE A 148 -8.81 20.13 0.32
N ALA A 149 -9.48 21.28 0.19
CA ALA A 149 -9.64 21.99 -1.07
C ALA A 149 -9.26 23.48 -0.91
N ILE A 150 -8.63 24.04 -1.93
CA ILE A 150 -8.31 25.47 -2.03
C ILE A 150 -9.34 26.09 -2.95
N SER A 151 -10.15 27.04 -2.43
CA SER A 151 -11.13 27.77 -3.22
C SER A 151 -10.43 28.82 -4.08
N LEU A 152 -10.77 28.82 -5.39
CA LEU A 152 -10.27 29.80 -6.38
C LEU A 152 -11.30 30.92 -6.68
N GLY A 153 -12.42 30.93 -5.96
CA GLY A 153 -13.57 31.78 -6.29
C GLY A 153 -14.50 31.18 -7.34
N GLU A 154 -15.63 31.83 -7.59
CA GLU A 154 -16.66 31.41 -8.58
C GLU A 154 -17.12 29.94 -8.45
N GLY A 155 -17.09 29.40 -7.21
CA GLY A 155 -17.48 27.99 -6.97
C GLY A 155 -16.46 26.95 -7.45
N LYS A 156 -15.27 27.36 -7.90
CA LYS A 156 -14.18 26.47 -8.33
C LYS A 156 -13.27 26.17 -7.15
N SER A 157 -12.84 24.89 -7.06
CA SER A 157 -11.93 24.44 -6.01
C SER A 157 -10.89 23.47 -6.57
N ILE A 158 -9.66 23.59 -6.07
CA ILE A 158 -8.59 22.63 -6.32
C ILE A 158 -8.53 21.67 -5.14
N PHE A 159 -8.74 20.38 -5.38
CA PHE A 159 -8.58 19.33 -4.38
C PHE A 159 -7.10 18.99 -4.22
N VAL A 160 -6.56 19.26 -3.06
CA VAL A 160 -5.11 19.22 -2.81
C VAL A 160 -4.55 17.81 -2.92
N LEU A 161 -5.20 16.81 -2.28
CA LEU A 161 -4.71 15.44 -2.34
C LEU A 161 -4.74 14.83 -3.77
N PRO A 162 -5.83 14.92 -4.55
CA PRO A 162 -5.83 14.47 -5.94
C PRO A 162 -4.75 15.14 -6.79
N LEU A 163 -4.51 16.45 -6.59
CA LEU A 163 -3.46 17.18 -7.31
C LEU A 163 -2.07 16.60 -7.00
N PHE A 164 -1.72 16.47 -5.70
CA PHE A 164 -0.41 15.93 -5.32
C PHE A 164 -0.25 14.47 -5.73
N TYR A 165 -1.30 13.67 -5.66
CA TYR A 165 -1.26 12.29 -6.13
C TYR A 165 -0.97 12.20 -7.62
N LEU A 166 -1.61 13.03 -8.46
CA LEU A 166 -1.34 13.11 -9.90
C LEU A 166 0.09 13.60 -10.17
N LEU A 167 0.60 14.56 -9.39
CA LEU A 167 2.01 15.00 -9.51
C LEU A 167 2.98 13.87 -9.19
N MET A 168 2.70 13.03 -8.19
CA MET A 168 3.52 11.86 -7.85
C MET A 168 3.48 10.80 -8.96
N LEU A 169 2.31 10.55 -9.55
CA LEU A 169 2.20 9.66 -10.72
C LEU A 169 2.98 10.20 -11.90
N TYR A 170 2.87 11.50 -12.18
CA TYR A 170 3.61 12.15 -13.24
C TYR A 170 5.13 12.09 -13.00
N ALA A 171 5.60 12.37 -11.79
CA ALA A 171 7.00 12.27 -11.41
C ALA A 171 7.52 10.84 -11.63
N GLY A 172 6.78 9.82 -11.18
CA GLY A 172 7.10 8.42 -11.43
C GLY A 172 7.14 8.08 -12.93
N TRP A 173 6.19 8.59 -13.71
CA TRP A 173 6.13 8.37 -15.16
C TRP A 173 7.31 9.01 -15.91
N ARG A 174 7.84 10.13 -15.42
CA ARG A 174 9.00 10.83 -16.02
C ARG A 174 10.32 10.09 -15.83
N VAL A 175 10.40 9.18 -14.89
CA VAL A 175 11.60 8.37 -14.64
C VAL A 175 11.75 7.32 -15.74
N ARG A 176 12.78 7.45 -16.57
CA ARG A 176 13.01 6.53 -17.72
C ARG A 176 13.49 5.13 -17.34
N ARG A 177 14.04 4.97 -16.13
CA ARG A 177 14.55 3.70 -15.59
C ARG A 177 14.23 3.64 -14.11
N MET A 178 13.12 3.03 -13.76
CA MET A 178 12.71 2.88 -12.38
C MET A 178 13.30 1.59 -11.81
N ASN A 179 14.16 1.71 -10.79
CA ASN A 179 14.59 0.59 -9.98
C ASN A 179 13.58 0.30 -8.88
N PHE A 180 13.75 -0.84 -8.19
CA PHE A 180 12.81 -1.26 -7.15
C PHE A 180 12.79 -0.29 -5.95
N ASP A 181 13.95 0.22 -5.53
CA ASP A 181 14.05 1.11 -4.36
C ASP A 181 13.34 2.44 -4.62
N LEU A 182 13.49 3.01 -5.82
CA LEU A 182 12.79 4.23 -6.21
C LEU A 182 11.26 3.99 -6.31
N PHE A 183 10.84 2.86 -6.87
CA PHE A 183 9.42 2.48 -6.89
C PHE A 183 8.84 2.41 -5.49
N GLN A 184 9.51 1.72 -4.57
CA GLN A 184 9.10 1.60 -3.18
C GLN A 184 9.06 2.95 -2.47
N SER A 185 10.05 3.82 -2.72
CA SER A 185 10.12 5.17 -2.15
C SER A 185 8.98 6.06 -2.63
N ILE A 186 8.70 6.10 -3.93
CA ILE A 186 7.59 6.86 -4.50
C ILE A 186 6.25 6.37 -3.93
N LEU A 187 6.08 5.06 -3.83
CA LEU A 187 4.90 4.46 -3.23
C LEU A 187 4.74 4.87 -1.76
N GLY A 188 5.81 4.78 -0.97
CA GLY A 188 5.82 5.18 0.44
C GLY A 188 5.48 6.67 0.63
N VAL A 189 6.07 7.56 -0.19
CA VAL A 189 5.74 9.00 -0.17
C VAL A 189 4.30 9.24 -0.57
N SER A 190 3.76 8.50 -1.53
CA SER A 190 2.35 8.65 -1.94
C SER A 190 1.38 8.26 -0.83
N PHE A 191 1.64 7.19 -0.10
CA PHE A 191 0.85 6.85 1.09
C PHE A 191 1.01 7.88 2.21
N LEU A 192 2.22 8.43 2.40
CA LEU A 192 2.45 9.50 3.37
C LEU A 192 1.66 10.76 3.01
N LEU A 193 1.60 11.15 1.73
CA LEU A 193 0.79 12.28 1.27
C LEU A 193 -0.69 12.08 1.57
N VAL A 194 -1.22 10.87 1.33
CA VAL A 194 -2.60 10.54 1.71
C VAL A 194 -2.80 10.73 3.21
N LEU A 195 -1.87 10.24 4.02
CA LEU A 195 -1.94 10.35 5.47
C LEU A 195 -1.91 11.82 5.96
N LEU A 196 -1.04 12.65 5.37
CA LEU A 196 -0.85 14.04 5.80
C LEU A 196 -1.95 14.98 5.28
N LEU A 197 -2.52 14.69 4.12
CA LEU A 197 -3.49 15.56 3.44
C LEU A 197 -4.95 15.13 3.65
N THR A 198 -5.20 14.15 4.52
CA THR A 198 -6.54 13.71 4.89
C THR A 198 -6.69 13.66 6.41
N PRO A 199 -7.90 13.78 6.96
CA PRO A 199 -8.16 13.48 8.37
C PRO A 199 -8.03 11.95 8.57
N ALA A 200 -6.78 11.49 8.69
CA ALA A 200 -6.43 10.09 8.76
C ALA A 200 -6.90 9.47 10.08
N SER A 201 -7.39 8.23 10.02
CA SER A 201 -7.57 7.42 11.21
C SER A 201 -6.22 6.88 11.72
N PRO A 202 -6.07 6.58 13.01
CA PRO A 202 -4.81 6.05 13.56
C PRO A 202 -4.27 4.81 12.82
N GLY A 203 -5.15 3.95 12.31
CA GLY A 203 -4.77 2.76 11.54
C GLY A 203 -4.00 3.08 10.24
N TRP A 204 -4.21 4.25 9.63
CA TRP A 204 -3.56 4.61 8.38
C TRP A 204 -2.05 4.84 8.51
N PHE A 205 -1.56 5.16 9.71
CA PHE A 205 -0.12 5.26 9.99
C PHE A 205 0.60 3.92 9.74
N VAL A 206 -0.11 2.79 9.93
CA VAL A 206 0.43 1.46 9.66
C VAL A 206 0.74 1.25 8.18
N TRP A 207 0.07 1.97 7.25
CA TRP A 207 0.33 1.83 5.81
C TRP A 207 1.71 2.31 5.40
N VAL A 208 2.17 3.35 6.06
CA VAL A 208 3.41 4.05 5.71
C VAL A 208 4.63 3.43 6.37
N LEU A 209 4.46 2.97 7.61
CA LEU A 209 5.56 2.52 8.44
C LEU A 209 6.43 1.40 7.83
N PRO A 210 5.89 0.30 7.28
CA PRO A 210 6.72 -0.75 6.68
C PRO A 210 7.51 -0.26 5.45
N LEU A 211 6.93 0.64 4.66
CA LEU A 211 7.59 1.20 3.48
C LEU A 211 8.75 2.11 3.87
N PHE A 212 8.59 2.93 4.92
CA PHE A 212 9.66 3.78 5.45
C PHE A 212 10.78 2.97 6.11
N VAL A 213 10.43 1.96 6.89
CA VAL A 213 11.43 1.07 7.50
C VAL A 213 12.29 0.39 6.44
N ALA A 214 11.65 -0.10 5.37
CA ALA A 214 12.35 -0.69 4.25
C ALA A 214 13.25 0.33 3.52
N TYR A 215 12.80 1.58 3.36
CA TYR A 215 13.60 2.66 2.76
C TYR A 215 14.81 3.05 3.62
N GLN A 216 14.62 3.29 4.92
CA GLN A 216 15.71 3.65 5.82
C GLN A 216 16.82 2.61 5.87
N ALA A 217 16.47 1.36 5.79
CA ALA A 217 17.45 0.29 5.85
C ALA A 217 18.17 0.06 4.52
N SER A 218 17.59 0.41 3.36
CA SER A 218 18.29 0.41 2.08
C SER A 218 19.23 1.60 1.93
N GLY A 219 18.88 2.77 2.48
CA GLY A 219 19.71 3.99 2.42
C GLY A 219 21.02 3.92 3.19
N ASN A 220 21.09 3.17 4.29
CA ASN A 220 22.32 2.98 5.08
C ASN A 220 23.35 2.01 4.46
N VAL A 221 23.07 1.45 3.28
CA VAL A 221 24.04 0.61 2.54
C VAL A 221 24.95 1.46 1.64
N VAL A 222 24.62 2.74 1.44
CA VAL A 222 25.35 3.67 0.55
C VAL A 222 26.22 4.66 1.34
N ALA A 223 26.15 4.63 2.66
CA ALA A 223 27.04 5.36 3.58
C ALA A 223 27.97 4.40 4.27
#